data_3d022e9be4d4c4601dbbbdc8cbf9ac39
#
_entry.id   3d022e9be4d4c4601dbbbdc8cbf9ac39
#
_cell.length_a   1.000
_cell.length_b   1.000
_cell.length_c   1.000
_cell.angle_alpha   90.00
_cell.angle_beta   90.00
_cell.angle_gamma   90.00
#
_symmetry.space_group_name_H-M   'P 1'
#
loop_
_entity.id
_entity.type
_entity.pdbx_description
1 polymer ?
#
loop_
_entity_poly.entity_id
_entity_poly.type
_entity_poly.pdbx_seq_one_letter_code
_entity_poly.pdbx_strand_id
1 'polypeptide(L)'
;MRALQRDLVRVRQAGRIDDVFLLLEHEPVYTLGRHGRPDNVLWDEGRRRQEGIALYHIDRGGDVTYHGPGQVVGYPILHLEPLGLGVRAYVERLQAGLIAACARFGVEARAVEGLPGVWVGDAKIAAIGIRCSRGVTSHGFALNVSTDLNHFSGIIPCGLGDRGVTSLERELGRPVPWEQVLAAVAEDVAQALGYRGVRWIPAGEVYAAAGASPPEQVAQ
;
A
#
# COMPACT_ATOMS: atom_id res chain seq x y z
N MET A 1 -7.55 5.91 -9.35
CA MET A 1 -6.19 5.46 -8.95
C MET A 1 -5.58 4.40 -9.87
N ARG A 2 -6.25 3.31 -10.25
CA ARG A 2 -5.67 2.27 -11.15
C ARG A 2 -5.24 2.79 -12.53
N ALA A 3 -6.03 3.69 -13.14
CA ALA A 3 -5.67 4.31 -14.42
C ALA A 3 -4.39 5.14 -14.28
N LEU A 4 -4.31 5.99 -13.27
CA LEU A 4 -3.12 6.82 -12.99
C LEU A 4 -1.86 5.97 -12.85
N GLN A 5 -1.91 4.88 -12.07
CA GLN A 5 -0.75 3.99 -11.92
C GLN A 5 -0.30 3.40 -13.28
N ARG A 6 -1.24 2.95 -14.13
CA ARG A 6 -0.90 2.43 -15.47
C ARG A 6 -0.21 3.48 -16.35
N ASP A 7 -0.72 4.72 -16.32
CA ASP A 7 -0.17 5.80 -17.10
C ASP A 7 1.23 6.19 -16.59
N LEU A 8 1.42 6.30 -15.27
CA LEU A 8 2.73 6.52 -14.66
C LEU A 8 3.72 5.40 -15.01
N VAL A 9 3.31 4.13 -14.93
CA VAL A 9 4.17 3.00 -15.34
C VAL A 9 4.58 3.15 -16.81
N ARG A 10 3.67 3.48 -17.69
CA ARG A 10 3.94 3.66 -19.13
C ARG A 10 4.95 4.78 -19.38
N VAL A 11 4.77 5.95 -18.76
CA VAL A 11 5.68 7.08 -18.96
C VAL A 11 7.03 6.87 -18.28
N ARG A 12 7.05 6.15 -17.13
CA ARG A 12 8.30 5.75 -16.46
C ARG A 12 9.09 4.73 -17.27
N GLN A 13 8.43 3.74 -17.87
CA GLN A 13 9.04 2.77 -18.79
C GLN A 13 9.64 3.45 -20.03
N ALA A 14 9.06 4.56 -20.47
CA ALA A 14 9.56 5.37 -21.59
C ALA A 14 10.67 6.35 -21.16
N GLY A 15 11.10 6.36 -19.88
CA GLY A 15 12.12 7.28 -19.37
C GLY A 15 11.72 8.74 -19.35
N ARG A 16 10.41 9.05 -19.39
CA ARG A 16 9.89 10.43 -19.46
C ARG A 16 9.71 11.08 -18.10
N ILE A 17 9.68 10.32 -17.05
CA ILE A 17 9.59 10.78 -15.66
C ILE A 17 10.58 10.02 -14.79
N ASP A 18 10.95 10.62 -13.67
CA ASP A 18 11.69 9.95 -12.60
C ASP A 18 10.80 8.96 -11.84
N ASP A 19 11.37 8.28 -10.86
CA ASP A 19 10.63 7.42 -9.95
C ASP A 19 9.66 8.25 -9.11
N VAL A 20 8.44 7.74 -8.95
CA VAL A 20 7.34 8.43 -8.24
C VAL A 20 6.82 7.52 -7.14
N PHE A 21 6.60 8.09 -5.96
CA PHE A 21 6.01 7.39 -4.83
C PHE A 21 4.69 8.08 -4.45
N LEU A 22 3.56 7.43 -4.74
CA LEU A 22 2.24 7.92 -4.36
C LEU A 22 1.92 7.46 -2.94
N LEU A 23 1.51 8.40 -2.09
CA LEU A 23 0.95 8.13 -0.76
C LEU A 23 -0.47 8.70 -0.70
N LEU A 24 -1.42 7.89 -0.26
CA LEU A 24 -2.85 8.26 -0.27
C LEU A 24 -3.67 7.40 0.70
N GLU A 25 -4.92 7.77 0.87
CA GLU A 25 -5.99 6.93 1.42
C GLU A 25 -6.95 6.49 0.31
N HIS A 26 -7.72 5.47 0.58
CA HIS A 26 -8.84 5.03 -0.26
C HIS A 26 -10.16 5.14 0.48
N GLU A 27 -11.24 5.32 -0.27
CA GLU A 27 -12.57 4.96 0.19
C GLU A 27 -12.63 3.45 0.48
N PRO A 28 -13.55 2.99 1.35
CA PRO A 28 -13.67 1.59 1.72
C PRO A 28 -13.77 0.67 0.51
N VAL A 29 -12.84 -0.26 0.36
CA VAL A 29 -12.77 -1.14 -0.80
C VAL A 29 -12.08 -2.46 -0.49
N TYR A 30 -12.64 -3.57 -0.98
CA TYR A 30 -11.93 -4.83 -1.10
C TYR A 30 -11.30 -4.95 -2.48
N THR A 31 -10.06 -5.41 -2.52
CA THR A 31 -9.36 -5.70 -3.77
C THR A 31 -8.94 -7.16 -3.82
N LEU A 32 -9.35 -7.88 -4.87
CA LEU A 32 -8.89 -9.21 -5.20
C LEU A 32 -7.68 -9.10 -6.13
N GLY A 33 -6.54 -9.63 -5.72
CA GLY A 33 -5.33 -9.71 -6.53
C GLY A 33 -5.38 -10.87 -7.53
N ARG A 34 -4.25 -11.15 -8.17
CA ARG A 34 -4.15 -12.21 -9.21
C ARG A 34 -4.42 -13.62 -8.69
N HIS A 35 -4.17 -13.88 -7.42
CA HIS A 35 -4.43 -15.15 -6.76
C HIS A 35 -5.68 -15.07 -5.88
N GLY A 36 -6.48 -14.01 -6.08
CA GLY A 36 -7.67 -13.73 -5.31
C GLY A 36 -8.76 -14.79 -5.54
N ARG A 37 -9.19 -15.40 -4.45
CA ARG A 37 -10.30 -16.36 -4.45
C ARG A 37 -11.58 -15.63 -4.04
N PRO A 38 -12.65 -15.66 -4.86
CA PRO A 38 -13.93 -15.04 -4.48
C PRO A 38 -14.45 -15.55 -3.14
N ASP A 39 -14.24 -16.82 -2.81
CA ASP A 39 -14.64 -17.45 -1.55
C ASP A 39 -13.97 -16.81 -0.32
N ASN A 40 -12.86 -16.08 -0.52
CA ASN A 40 -12.20 -15.32 0.54
C ASN A 40 -12.86 -13.96 0.81
N VAL A 41 -13.93 -13.59 0.09
CA VAL A 41 -14.81 -12.46 0.39
C VAL A 41 -16.04 -13.01 1.10
N LEU A 42 -16.06 -12.88 2.43
CA LEU A 42 -17.09 -13.47 3.30
C LEU A 42 -18.38 -12.65 3.30
N TRP A 43 -18.26 -11.32 3.15
CA TRP A 43 -19.44 -10.46 3.10
C TRP A 43 -20.04 -10.48 1.69
N ASP A 44 -21.32 -10.83 1.62
CA ASP A 44 -22.08 -10.77 0.37
C ASP A 44 -22.24 -9.31 -0.13
N GLU A 45 -22.80 -9.16 -1.32
CA GLU A 45 -22.98 -7.86 -1.94
C GLU A 45 -23.91 -6.94 -1.13
N GLY A 46 -24.95 -7.50 -0.50
CA GLY A 46 -25.89 -6.75 0.32
C GLY A 46 -25.20 -6.11 1.52
N ARG A 47 -24.42 -6.91 2.26
CA ARG A 47 -23.66 -6.42 3.41
C ARG A 47 -22.58 -5.43 3.00
N ARG A 48 -21.83 -5.70 1.94
CA ARG A 48 -20.80 -4.76 1.46
C ARG A 48 -21.41 -3.41 1.07
N ARG A 49 -22.61 -3.39 0.45
CA ARG A 49 -23.32 -2.13 0.15
C ARG A 49 -23.73 -1.39 1.39
N GLN A 50 -24.21 -2.08 2.43
CA GLN A 50 -24.57 -1.47 3.73
C GLN A 50 -23.36 -0.83 4.41
N GLU A 51 -22.19 -1.47 4.32
CA GLU A 51 -20.92 -1.00 4.88
C GLU A 51 -20.18 -0.01 3.94
N GLY A 52 -20.73 0.31 2.75
CA GLY A 52 -20.13 1.20 1.79
C GLY A 52 -18.85 0.65 1.12
N ILE A 53 -18.65 -0.68 1.13
CA ILE A 53 -17.43 -1.32 0.64
C ILE A 53 -17.59 -1.80 -0.80
N ALA A 54 -16.85 -1.20 -1.73
CA ALA A 54 -16.73 -1.66 -3.10
C ALA A 54 -15.85 -2.93 -3.21
N LEU A 55 -15.97 -3.68 -4.31
CA LEU A 55 -15.12 -4.83 -4.62
C LEU A 55 -14.57 -4.71 -6.04
N TYR A 56 -13.24 -4.81 -6.16
CA TYR A 56 -12.57 -4.77 -7.46
C TYR A 56 -11.56 -5.91 -7.62
N HIS A 57 -11.51 -6.48 -8.83
CA HIS A 57 -10.42 -7.34 -9.26
C HIS A 57 -9.30 -6.49 -9.85
N ILE A 58 -8.07 -6.69 -9.33
CA ILE A 58 -6.89 -5.93 -9.74
C ILE A 58 -5.69 -6.85 -9.98
N ASP A 59 -4.68 -6.32 -10.64
CA ASP A 59 -3.54 -7.09 -11.16
C ASP A 59 -2.30 -7.09 -10.25
N ARG A 60 -2.44 -6.73 -8.95
CA ARG A 60 -1.39 -6.91 -7.96
C ARG A 60 -1.17 -8.38 -7.59
N GLY A 61 -0.03 -8.69 -7.01
CA GLY A 61 0.20 -9.98 -6.36
C GLY A 61 -0.68 -10.17 -5.12
N GLY A 62 -0.80 -11.42 -4.68
CA GLY A 62 -1.58 -11.80 -3.50
C GLY A 62 -3.06 -12.04 -3.79
N ASP A 63 -3.81 -12.28 -2.71
CA ASP A 63 -5.24 -12.59 -2.68
C ASP A 63 -6.07 -11.33 -2.35
N VAL A 64 -7.05 -11.42 -1.45
CA VAL A 64 -7.92 -10.31 -1.05
C VAL A 64 -7.26 -9.45 0.04
N THR A 65 -7.54 -8.14 0.01
CA THR A 65 -7.26 -7.22 1.12
C THR A 65 -8.30 -6.11 1.18
N TYR A 66 -8.30 -5.36 2.28
CA TYR A 66 -9.11 -4.17 2.51
C TYR A 66 -8.24 -2.92 2.39
N HIS A 67 -8.84 -1.86 1.83
CA HIS A 67 -8.34 -0.50 1.92
C HIS A 67 -9.47 0.42 2.37
N GLY A 68 -9.14 1.45 3.15
CA GLY A 68 -10.11 2.41 3.63
C GLY A 68 -9.48 3.56 4.42
N PRO A 69 -10.29 4.48 4.95
CA PRO A 69 -9.83 5.59 5.78
C PRO A 69 -8.98 5.12 6.96
N GLY A 70 -8.00 5.93 7.33
CA GLY A 70 -7.03 5.60 8.38
C GLY A 70 -5.94 4.61 7.94
N GLN A 71 -5.84 4.29 6.65
CA GLN A 71 -4.81 3.40 6.11
C GLN A 71 -3.90 4.16 5.14
N VAL A 72 -2.61 4.24 5.44
CA VAL A 72 -1.62 4.78 4.49
C VAL A 72 -1.38 3.76 3.40
N VAL A 73 -1.81 4.09 2.18
CA VAL A 73 -1.54 3.26 1.00
C VAL A 73 -0.42 3.90 0.19
N GLY A 74 0.63 3.11 -0.08
CA GLY A 74 1.80 3.54 -0.83
C GLY A 74 1.95 2.78 -2.14
N TYR A 75 2.12 3.53 -3.24
CA TYR A 75 2.37 2.98 -4.58
C TYR A 75 3.69 3.53 -5.14
N PRO A 76 4.83 2.87 -4.86
CA PRO A 76 6.08 3.22 -5.51
C PRO A 76 6.08 2.76 -6.97
N ILE A 77 6.18 3.71 -7.89
CA ILE A 77 6.30 3.50 -9.35
C ILE A 77 7.77 3.71 -9.70
N LEU A 78 8.56 2.66 -9.60
CA LEU A 78 10.02 2.70 -9.66
C LEU A 78 10.54 1.79 -10.77
N HIS A 79 11.64 2.18 -11.41
CA HIS A 79 12.39 1.29 -12.29
C HIS A 79 13.48 0.57 -11.47
N LEU A 80 13.33 -0.74 -11.29
CA LEU A 80 14.15 -1.53 -10.36
C LEU A 80 15.59 -1.75 -10.85
N GLU A 81 15.80 -1.82 -12.17
CA GLU A 81 17.12 -2.12 -12.75
C GLU A 81 18.18 -1.07 -12.41
N PRO A 82 17.94 0.26 -12.53
CA PRO A 82 18.90 1.27 -12.10
C PRO A 82 19.21 1.25 -10.60
N LEU A 83 18.31 0.69 -9.79
CA LEU A 83 18.48 0.51 -8.35
C LEU A 83 19.25 -0.78 -8.00
N GLY A 84 19.57 -1.61 -8.99
CA GLY A 84 20.18 -2.92 -8.78
C GLY A 84 19.27 -3.91 -8.04
N LEU A 85 17.95 -3.72 -8.08
CA LEU A 85 16.99 -4.50 -7.32
C LEU A 85 16.24 -5.51 -8.20
N GLY A 86 16.21 -6.76 -7.74
CA GLY A 86 15.21 -7.73 -8.17
C GLY A 86 13.90 -7.56 -7.40
N VAL A 87 12.81 -8.18 -7.87
CA VAL A 87 11.49 -8.08 -7.26
C VAL A 87 11.48 -8.52 -5.79
N ARG A 88 12.19 -9.58 -5.45
CA ARG A 88 12.29 -10.07 -4.07
C ARG A 88 12.97 -9.03 -3.16
N ALA A 89 14.14 -8.55 -3.55
CA ALA A 89 14.87 -7.52 -2.81
C ALA A 89 14.05 -6.23 -2.65
N TYR A 90 13.28 -5.85 -3.68
CA TYR A 90 12.36 -4.72 -3.59
C TYR A 90 11.30 -4.91 -2.50
N VAL A 91 10.66 -6.09 -2.42
CA VAL A 91 9.70 -6.39 -1.35
C VAL A 91 10.34 -6.37 0.03
N GLU A 92 11.54 -6.94 0.17
CA GLU A 92 12.33 -6.92 1.41
C GLU A 92 12.67 -5.48 1.83
N ARG A 93 13.00 -4.60 0.87
CA ARG A 93 13.24 -3.17 1.13
C ARG A 93 11.96 -2.43 1.56
N LEU A 94 10.82 -2.74 0.95
CA LEU A 94 9.53 -2.19 1.40
C LEU A 94 9.22 -2.61 2.84
N GLN A 95 9.43 -3.88 3.18
CA GLN A 95 9.27 -4.36 4.56
C GLN A 95 10.19 -3.61 5.52
N ALA A 96 11.47 -3.47 5.19
CA ALA A 96 12.44 -2.78 6.03
C ALA A 96 12.04 -1.30 6.28
N GLY A 97 11.61 -0.58 5.24
CA GLY A 97 11.15 0.80 5.37
C GLY A 97 9.90 0.92 6.23
N LEU A 98 8.92 0.02 6.07
CA LEU A 98 7.70 0.02 6.88
C LEU A 98 7.99 -0.35 8.35
N ILE A 99 8.92 -1.28 8.61
CA ILE A 99 9.37 -1.62 9.96
C ILE A 99 10.04 -0.40 10.61
N ALA A 100 10.92 0.30 9.89
CA ALA A 100 11.56 1.51 10.39
C ALA A 100 10.53 2.61 10.70
N ALA A 101 9.54 2.82 9.83
CA ALA A 101 8.48 3.77 10.06
C ALA A 101 7.65 3.42 11.32
N CYS A 102 7.29 2.15 11.54
CA CYS A 102 6.62 1.71 12.77
C CYS A 102 7.47 1.97 14.02
N ALA A 103 8.78 1.71 13.93
CA ALA A 103 9.72 1.91 15.04
C ALA A 103 9.82 3.37 15.50
N ARG A 104 9.65 4.35 14.58
CA ARG A 104 9.60 5.78 14.96
C ARG A 104 8.49 6.10 15.96
N PHE A 105 7.42 5.31 15.97
CA PHE A 105 6.28 5.46 16.88
C PHE A 105 6.38 4.55 18.11
N GLY A 106 7.44 3.72 18.20
CA GLY A 106 7.63 2.78 19.31
C GLY A 106 6.91 1.43 19.11
N VAL A 107 6.49 1.11 17.89
CA VAL A 107 5.88 -0.18 17.55
C VAL A 107 6.95 -1.13 16.98
N GLU A 108 7.20 -2.23 17.68
CA GLU A 108 8.14 -3.28 17.27
C GLU A 108 7.50 -4.19 16.22
N ALA A 109 7.71 -3.84 14.96
CA ALA A 109 7.22 -4.61 13.82
C ALA A 109 8.34 -5.47 13.22
N ARG A 110 7.96 -6.55 12.52
CA ARG A 110 8.92 -7.48 11.90
C ARG A 110 8.43 -8.02 10.56
N ALA A 111 9.34 -8.48 9.74
CA ALA A 111 9.06 -9.35 8.61
C ALA A 111 8.94 -10.81 9.11
N VAL A 112 8.10 -11.60 8.45
CA VAL A 112 7.96 -13.03 8.70
C VAL A 112 8.28 -13.77 7.41
N GLU A 113 9.19 -14.72 7.47
CA GLU A 113 9.62 -15.49 6.30
C GLU A 113 8.43 -16.21 5.65
N GLY A 114 8.33 -16.11 4.31
CA GLY A 114 7.25 -16.73 3.54
C GLY A 114 5.91 -16.00 3.62
N LEU A 115 5.78 -14.97 4.47
CA LEU A 115 4.54 -14.21 4.64
C LEU A 115 4.74 -12.74 4.24
N PRO A 116 4.31 -12.31 3.05
CA PRO A 116 4.45 -10.93 2.64
C PRO A 116 3.65 -9.99 3.55
N GLY A 117 4.27 -8.84 3.87
CA GLY A 117 3.71 -7.84 4.79
C GLY A 117 4.59 -7.60 6.02
N VAL A 118 4.12 -6.76 6.93
CA VAL A 118 4.80 -6.42 8.19
C VAL A 118 3.89 -6.79 9.35
N TRP A 119 4.48 -7.29 10.44
CA TRP A 119 3.77 -7.95 11.52
C TRP A 119 4.19 -7.41 12.88
N VAL A 120 3.23 -7.33 13.80
CA VAL A 120 3.44 -7.11 15.24
C VAL A 120 2.91 -8.33 15.96
N GLY A 121 3.78 -9.06 16.66
CA GLY A 121 3.40 -10.39 17.16
C GLY A 121 2.89 -11.28 16.01
N ASP A 122 1.66 -11.76 16.13
CA ASP A 122 0.98 -12.57 15.10
C ASP A 122 -0.06 -11.77 14.27
N ALA A 123 -0.15 -10.45 14.48
CA ALA A 123 -1.07 -9.60 13.74
C ALA A 123 -0.36 -8.81 12.63
N LYS A 124 -0.99 -8.75 11.45
CA LYS A 124 -0.47 -8.00 10.31
C LYS A 124 -0.81 -6.52 10.45
N ILE A 125 0.22 -5.67 10.50
CA ILE A 125 0.07 -4.21 10.53
C ILE A 125 0.12 -3.60 9.13
N ALA A 126 0.89 -4.19 8.21
CA ALA A 126 0.94 -3.73 6.82
C ALA A 126 0.87 -4.89 5.83
N ALA A 127 0.05 -4.75 4.82
CA ALA A 127 -0.03 -5.66 3.68
C ALA A 127 0.89 -5.17 2.55
N ILE A 128 1.49 -6.10 1.80
CA ILE A 128 2.29 -5.80 0.60
C ILE A 128 1.78 -6.65 -0.55
N GLY A 129 1.44 -5.98 -1.66
CA GLY A 129 1.02 -6.64 -2.89
C GLY A 129 1.43 -5.79 -4.10
N ILE A 130 2.44 -6.22 -4.82
CA ILE A 130 3.06 -5.46 -5.92
C ILE A 130 2.82 -6.12 -7.27
N ARG A 131 3.06 -5.36 -8.33
CA ARG A 131 3.28 -5.84 -9.68
C ARG A 131 4.55 -5.22 -10.23
N CYS A 132 5.33 -6.00 -10.96
CA CYS A 132 6.45 -5.49 -11.76
C CYS A 132 6.21 -5.86 -13.23
N SER A 133 6.36 -4.88 -14.11
CA SER A 133 6.21 -5.07 -15.56
C SER A 133 7.33 -4.33 -16.28
N ARG A 134 8.13 -5.07 -17.05
CA ARG A 134 9.30 -4.52 -17.77
C ARG A 134 10.16 -3.64 -16.85
N GLY A 135 10.49 -4.18 -15.66
CA GLY A 135 11.35 -3.50 -14.68
C GLY A 135 10.67 -2.40 -13.86
N VAL A 136 9.46 -1.94 -14.20
CA VAL A 136 8.76 -0.89 -13.46
C VAL A 136 7.68 -1.46 -12.55
N THR A 137 7.67 -1.01 -11.28
CA THR A 137 6.74 -1.43 -10.24
C THR A 137 5.41 -0.69 -10.30
N SER A 138 4.37 -1.28 -9.76
CA SER A 138 3.06 -0.68 -9.47
C SER A 138 2.40 -1.39 -8.30
N HIS A 139 1.32 -0.81 -7.75
CA HIS A 139 0.80 -1.16 -6.45
C HIS A 139 1.89 -0.98 -5.39
N GLY A 140 1.82 -1.66 -4.26
CA GLY A 140 2.81 -1.49 -3.21
C GLY A 140 2.35 -2.05 -1.89
N PHE A 141 2.01 -1.19 -0.92
CA PHE A 141 1.67 -1.58 0.43
C PHE A 141 0.48 -0.79 0.99
N ALA A 142 -0.03 -1.27 2.10
CA ALA A 142 -1.05 -0.62 2.90
C ALA A 142 -0.72 -0.81 4.38
N LEU A 143 -0.41 0.29 5.09
CA LEU A 143 -0.12 0.33 6.52
C LEU A 143 -1.36 0.79 7.28
N ASN A 144 -1.83 -0.02 8.20
CA ASN A 144 -2.94 0.34 9.08
C ASN A 144 -2.45 1.33 10.15
N VAL A 145 -3.01 2.54 10.18
CA VAL A 145 -2.72 3.59 11.18
C VAL A 145 -3.86 3.67 12.19
N SER A 146 -5.01 4.19 11.77
CA SER A 146 -6.27 4.29 12.53
C SER A 146 -7.42 3.56 11.83
N THR A 147 -7.08 2.63 10.95
CA THR A 147 -7.99 1.86 10.10
C THR A 147 -9.04 1.14 10.92
N ASP A 148 -10.31 1.17 10.50
CA ASP A 148 -11.34 0.30 11.08
C ASP A 148 -11.04 -1.16 10.73
N LEU A 149 -10.48 -1.87 11.71
CA LEU A 149 -10.08 -3.27 11.55
C LEU A 149 -11.27 -4.23 11.45
N ASN A 150 -12.48 -3.80 11.81
CA ASN A 150 -13.69 -4.64 11.69
C ASN A 150 -13.98 -5.00 10.23
N HIS A 151 -13.64 -4.13 9.29
CA HIS A 151 -13.81 -4.40 7.87
C HIS A 151 -12.98 -5.60 7.36
N PHE A 152 -11.90 -5.97 8.05
CA PHE A 152 -11.16 -7.19 7.72
C PHE A 152 -11.92 -8.47 8.05
N SER A 153 -12.96 -8.42 8.90
CA SER A 153 -13.83 -9.59 9.17
C SER A 153 -14.67 -10.02 7.97
N GLY A 154 -14.80 -9.16 6.96
CA GLY A 154 -15.48 -9.47 5.72
C GLY A 154 -14.65 -10.22 4.69
N ILE A 155 -13.40 -10.55 5.00
CA ILE A 155 -12.48 -11.23 4.10
C ILE A 155 -11.60 -12.25 4.85
N ILE A 156 -11.04 -13.21 4.11
CA ILE A 156 -9.96 -14.07 4.58
C ILE A 156 -8.66 -13.59 3.89
N PRO A 157 -7.87 -12.70 4.51
CA PRO A 157 -6.67 -12.19 3.87
C PRO A 157 -5.62 -13.28 3.68
N CYS A 158 -4.88 -13.20 2.56
CA CYS A 158 -3.82 -14.14 2.20
C CYS A 158 -2.83 -14.40 3.33
N GLY A 159 -2.62 -15.65 3.69
CA GLY A 159 -1.62 -16.08 4.66
C GLY A 159 -1.95 -15.78 6.12
N LEU A 160 -3.15 -15.28 6.41
CA LEU A 160 -3.52 -15.00 7.80
C LEU A 160 -3.93 -16.27 8.57
N GLY A 161 -4.61 -17.24 7.92
CA GLY A 161 -5.19 -18.35 8.69
C GLY A 161 -5.94 -17.81 9.91
N ASP A 162 -5.51 -18.20 11.12
CA ASP A 162 -6.05 -17.69 12.39
C ASP A 162 -5.37 -16.41 12.89
N ARG A 163 -4.46 -15.80 12.09
CA ARG A 163 -3.73 -14.60 12.48
C ARG A 163 -4.57 -13.35 12.25
N GLY A 164 -4.48 -12.39 13.17
CA GLY A 164 -5.22 -11.14 13.14
C GLY A 164 -4.61 -10.04 12.26
N VAL A 165 -5.27 -8.89 12.31
CA VAL A 165 -4.76 -7.60 11.82
C VAL A 165 -4.66 -6.62 12.96
N THR A 166 -3.73 -5.67 12.87
CA THR A 166 -3.56 -4.60 13.84
C THR A 166 -3.29 -3.26 13.15
N SER A 167 -3.17 -2.19 13.91
CA SER A 167 -2.87 -0.84 13.44
C SER A 167 -1.95 -0.12 14.42
N LEU A 168 -1.31 0.97 14.00
CA LEU A 168 -0.44 1.77 14.89
C LEU A 168 -1.20 2.23 16.14
N GLU A 169 -2.40 2.79 15.98
CA GLU A 169 -3.18 3.28 17.12
C GLU A 169 -3.60 2.17 18.08
N ARG A 170 -3.92 0.99 17.55
CA ARG A 170 -4.27 -0.17 18.38
C ARG A 170 -3.08 -0.64 19.21
N GLU A 171 -1.88 -0.71 18.63
CA GLU A 171 -0.67 -1.11 19.34
C GLU A 171 -0.24 -0.09 20.39
N LEU A 172 -0.46 1.20 20.12
CA LEU A 172 -0.06 2.29 21.01
C LEU A 172 -1.12 2.66 22.06
N GLY A 173 -2.39 2.24 21.86
CA GLY A 173 -3.51 2.64 22.70
C GLY A 173 -3.82 4.15 22.66
N ARG A 174 -3.36 4.88 21.64
CA ARG A 174 -3.55 6.33 21.49
C ARG A 174 -3.55 6.75 20.02
N PRO A 175 -4.16 7.89 19.68
CA PRO A 175 -4.08 8.45 18.33
C PRO A 175 -2.64 8.78 17.91
N VAL A 176 -2.39 8.68 16.59
CA VAL A 176 -1.11 9.02 15.98
C VAL A 176 -1.33 10.13 14.94
N PRO A 177 -0.53 11.22 14.96
CA PRO A 177 -0.67 12.30 14.00
C PRO A 177 -0.42 11.80 12.57
N TRP A 178 -1.43 11.90 11.72
CA TRP A 178 -1.43 11.39 10.34
C TRP A 178 -0.24 11.89 9.52
N GLU A 179 0.02 13.19 9.56
CA GLU A 179 1.11 13.82 8.80
C GLU A 179 2.49 13.28 9.20
N GLN A 180 2.67 12.94 10.48
CA GLN A 180 3.92 12.36 10.98
C GLN A 180 4.09 10.94 10.45
N VAL A 181 3.00 10.18 10.32
CA VAL A 181 3.05 8.82 9.73
C VAL A 181 3.37 8.90 8.25
N LEU A 182 2.73 9.80 7.49
CA LEU A 182 3.03 10.02 6.08
C LEU A 182 4.50 10.37 5.86
N ALA A 183 5.04 11.31 6.66
CA ALA A 183 6.44 11.70 6.58
C ALA A 183 7.39 10.52 6.89
N ALA A 184 7.15 9.80 7.99
CA ALA A 184 7.94 8.64 8.38
C ALA A 184 7.93 7.56 7.29
N VAL A 185 6.75 7.21 6.77
CA VAL A 185 6.61 6.22 5.69
C VAL A 185 7.33 6.66 4.41
N ALA A 186 7.19 7.94 4.02
CA ALA A 186 7.86 8.46 2.84
C ALA A 186 9.38 8.38 2.95
N GLU A 187 9.92 8.85 4.07
CA GLU A 187 11.36 8.92 4.31
C GLU A 187 11.99 7.53 4.47
N ASP A 188 11.42 6.69 5.35
CA ASP A 188 12.00 5.40 5.68
C ASP A 188 11.89 4.40 4.54
N VAL A 189 10.77 4.40 3.79
CA VAL A 189 10.64 3.56 2.58
C VAL A 189 11.60 4.05 1.50
N ALA A 190 11.72 5.37 1.27
CA ALA A 190 12.67 5.89 0.29
C ALA A 190 14.11 5.55 0.68
N GLN A 191 14.49 5.73 1.95
CA GLN A 191 15.81 5.38 2.44
C GLN A 191 16.11 3.87 2.29
N ALA A 192 15.16 3.01 2.65
CA ALA A 192 15.30 1.57 2.51
C ALA A 192 15.48 1.15 1.04
N LEU A 193 14.86 1.86 0.11
CA LEU A 193 15.00 1.67 -1.34
C LEU A 193 16.31 2.24 -1.93
N GLY A 194 17.09 2.98 -1.13
CA GLY A 194 18.38 3.54 -1.54
C GLY A 194 18.32 5.00 -2.00
N TYR A 195 17.21 5.69 -1.83
CA TYR A 195 17.10 7.12 -2.11
C TYR A 195 17.67 7.96 -0.96
N ARG A 196 18.25 9.12 -1.29
CA ARG A 196 18.83 10.05 -0.29
C ARG A 196 17.79 10.94 0.39
N GLY A 197 16.58 11.03 -0.16
CA GLY A 197 15.49 11.85 0.36
C GLY A 197 14.29 11.84 -0.58
N VAL A 198 13.24 12.53 -0.15
CA VAL A 198 11.98 12.68 -0.89
C VAL A 198 11.69 14.17 -1.14
N ARG A 199 11.04 14.45 -2.26
CA ARG A 199 10.48 15.76 -2.57
C ARG A 199 8.98 15.59 -2.76
N TRP A 200 8.23 16.30 -1.96
CA TRP A 200 6.78 16.36 -2.10
C TRP A 200 6.41 17.22 -3.31
N ILE A 201 5.48 16.73 -4.11
CA ILE A 201 4.93 17.45 -5.26
C ILE A 201 3.40 17.40 -5.20
N PRO A 202 2.71 18.46 -5.69
CA PRO A 202 1.25 18.49 -5.76
C PRO A 202 0.70 17.34 -6.63
N ALA A 203 -0.45 16.78 -6.25
CA ALA A 203 -1.11 15.73 -7.02
C ALA A 203 -1.35 16.13 -8.49
N GLY A 204 -1.68 17.40 -8.76
CA GLY A 204 -1.87 17.91 -10.12
C GLY A 204 -0.65 17.73 -11.02
N GLU A 205 0.57 17.92 -10.50
CA GLU A 205 1.81 17.67 -11.24
C GLU A 205 1.99 16.19 -11.58
N VAL A 206 1.60 15.30 -10.67
CA VAL A 206 1.65 13.84 -10.90
C VAL A 206 0.69 13.44 -12.02
N TYR A 207 -0.54 13.96 -12.02
CA TYR A 207 -1.52 13.73 -13.10
C TYR A 207 -1.02 14.27 -14.43
N ALA A 208 -0.47 15.48 -14.45
CA ALA A 208 0.10 16.08 -15.65
C ALA A 208 1.26 15.24 -16.21
N ALA A 209 2.17 14.76 -15.34
CA ALA A 209 3.28 13.89 -15.73
C ALA A 209 2.81 12.55 -16.31
N ALA A 210 1.68 12.03 -15.83
CA ALA A 210 1.05 10.83 -16.35
C ALA A 210 0.33 11.06 -17.71
N GLY A 211 0.11 12.31 -18.11
CA GLY A 211 -0.74 12.69 -19.24
C GLY A 211 -2.23 12.43 -18.96
N ALA A 212 -2.64 12.59 -17.71
CA ALA A 212 -3.99 12.34 -17.22
C ALA A 212 -4.56 13.62 -16.57
N SER A 213 -5.88 13.69 -16.44
CA SER A 213 -6.55 14.74 -15.67
C SER A 213 -6.86 14.24 -14.26
N PRO A 214 -6.70 15.09 -13.22
CA PRO A 214 -7.18 14.75 -11.89
C PRO A 214 -8.71 14.60 -11.87
N PRO A 215 -9.28 13.75 -11.00
CA PRO A 215 -10.73 13.74 -10.79
C PRO A 215 -11.18 15.08 -10.20
N GLU A 216 -12.41 15.50 -10.50
CA GLU A 216 -12.94 16.82 -10.12
C GLU A 216 -12.82 17.15 -8.62
N GLN A 217 -12.77 16.15 -7.75
CA GLN A 217 -12.66 16.33 -6.30
C GLN A 217 -11.24 16.60 -5.77
N VAL A 218 -10.20 16.50 -6.60
CA VAL A 218 -8.79 16.71 -6.21
C VAL A 218 -8.28 18.10 -6.62
N ALA A 219 -9.13 18.91 -7.28
CA ALA A 219 -8.76 20.23 -7.81
C ALA A 219 -8.88 21.39 -6.78
N GLN A 220 -9.03 21.09 -5.47
CA GLN A 220 -9.07 22.10 -4.40
C GLN A 220 -7.87 22.03 -3.50
#